data_210595ead3f41d16750c94afcaa8d536
#
_entry.id   210595ead3f41d16750c94afcaa8d536
#
_cell.length_a   1.000
_cell.length_b   1.000
_cell.length_c   1.000
_cell.angle_alpha   90.00
_cell.angle_beta   90.00
_cell.angle_gamma   90.00
#
_symmetry.space_group_name_H-M   'P 1'
#
loop_
_entity.id
_entity.type
_entity.pdbx_description
1 polymer ?
#
loop_
_entity_poly.entity_id
_entity_poly.type
_entity_poly.pdbx_seq_one_letter_code
_entity_poly.pdbx_strand_id
1 'polypeptide(L)'
;NPSGKLPDTFANSFADYPSSAHFFDSFFEVKYYEDIYVGYRYFETIPDAYDKVCYPFGFGLSYTTFDIAYKGVTEKEKGFTFEVAVKNTGAVAGKEVVQIYFNAPDGKLGKAKMSLVSFGKTKLLAPGEEEILTLDVEKYYMASYDDFGKVAKSAYILEKGDYTFYVGNSVRCNKEAFVYTLNEDKIVKQLEERCIPRLLEKRLTSDGSFEDVPTFEGPLYNYPSFPTIKQVFNGKETDKKYMLSDVAEGKVTAEDFVTQLSLEQLKSIVGGQPNAGVSNTFGIGNVEEFGIPNMLTADGPAGIRIKPKHNVLTTCWPCSTLQAATFNTPLVEECAEIGATEAEENNMAIWLAPGMNIHRTPMCGRNFEYYSEDPYLTGKTASAFIRGTQKRNVAATPKHFCCNNKEFDRMFCNSILSERALREIYLKGFEIAVYDSNPRCLMTSYNIMNEERAAENSSLITGILRGEWGYDGLVMTDWHNRGRHNREVKAGSDVKMPEGLPRQLGDDVDALRAAALNIVKLALYFE
;
A
#
# COMPACT_ATOMS: atom_id res chain seq x y z
N ASN A 1 -13.78 -4.45 27.50
CA ASN A 1 -13.67 -5.84 27.14
C ASN A 1 -12.77 -5.99 25.90
N PRO A 2 -11.68 -6.78 25.93
CA PRO A 2 -10.81 -6.99 24.78
C PRO A 2 -11.59 -7.55 23.59
N SER A 3 -11.29 -7.08 22.41
CA SER A 3 -11.91 -7.49 21.15
C SER A 3 -10.95 -7.35 19.96
N GLY A 4 -9.64 -7.23 20.23
CA GLY A 4 -8.60 -7.22 19.21
C GLY A 4 -8.35 -8.64 18.69
N LYS A 5 -7.84 -8.72 17.47
CA LYS A 5 -7.43 -9.96 16.79
C LYS A 5 -5.99 -9.80 16.29
N LEU A 6 -5.22 -10.86 16.29
CA LEU A 6 -3.85 -10.82 15.77
C LEU A 6 -3.86 -10.54 14.27
N PRO A 7 -3.16 -9.51 13.80
CA PRO A 7 -3.02 -9.23 12.37
C PRO A 7 -1.89 -10.06 11.72
N ASP A 8 -1.26 -10.94 12.49
CA ASP A 8 -0.15 -11.78 12.11
C ASP A 8 -0.28 -13.18 12.71
N THR A 9 0.32 -14.15 12.03
CA THR A 9 0.52 -15.50 12.55
C THR A 9 1.76 -15.54 13.44
N PHE A 10 1.65 -16.10 14.62
CA PHE A 10 2.76 -16.36 15.51
C PHE A 10 3.16 -17.83 15.42
N ALA A 11 4.31 -18.10 14.79
CA ALA A 11 4.87 -19.45 14.75
C ALA A 11 5.54 -19.84 16.07
N ASN A 12 5.80 -21.13 16.25
CA ASN A 12 6.47 -21.65 17.44
C ASN A 12 7.92 -21.17 17.56
N SER A 13 8.59 -20.95 16.42
CA SER A 13 9.94 -20.39 16.37
C SER A 13 10.15 -19.57 15.11
N PHE A 14 11.22 -18.74 15.09
CA PHE A 14 11.60 -18.01 13.87
C PHE A 14 11.91 -18.95 12.70
N ALA A 15 12.50 -20.11 12.97
CA ALA A 15 12.85 -21.09 11.96
C ALA A 15 11.62 -21.69 11.22
N ASP A 16 10.43 -21.56 11.79
CA ASP A 16 9.20 -22.06 11.19
C ASP A 16 8.60 -21.12 10.13
N TYR A 17 9.04 -19.87 10.10
CA TYR A 17 8.59 -18.94 9.04
C TYR A 17 9.29 -19.23 7.70
N PRO A 18 8.57 -19.20 6.58
CA PRO A 18 9.14 -19.52 5.26
C PRO A 18 10.29 -18.60 4.87
N SER A 19 10.26 -17.35 5.34
CA SER A 19 11.31 -16.36 5.09
C SER A 19 12.59 -16.58 5.90
N SER A 20 12.56 -17.41 6.94
CA SER A 20 13.69 -17.57 7.90
C SER A 20 14.95 -18.13 7.24
N ALA A 21 14.80 -19.06 6.30
CA ALA A 21 15.89 -19.74 5.65
C ALA A 21 16.79 -18.82 4.81
N HIS A 22 16.24 -17.69 4.33
CA HIS A 22 16.93 -16.81 3.37
C HIS A 22 17.04 -15.35 3.83
N PHE A 23 16.51 -15.00 5.00
CA PHE A 23 16.52 -13.62 5.48
C PHE A 23 17.92 -13.07 5.76
N PHE A 24 18.84 -13.92 6.18
CA PHE A 24 20.22 -13.56 6.55
C PHE A 24 21.29 -14.07 5.57
N ASP A 25 20.90 -14.67 4.45
CA ASP A 25 21.87 -15.26 3.51
C ASP A 25 22.79 -14.22 2.87
N SER A 26 22.31 -12.99 2.66
CA SER A 26 23.09 -11.90 2.09
C SER A 26 22.75 -10.56 2.73
N PHE A 27 23.75 -9.66 2.78
CA PHE A 27 23.51 -8.25 3.15
C PHE A 27 22.84 -7.46 2.02
N PHE A 28 23.12 -7.81 0.79
CA PHE A 28 22.77 -7.03 -0.40
C PHE A 28 21.54 -7.51 -1.14
N GLU A 29 21.05 -8.69 -0.84
CA GLU A 29 19.87 -9.25 -1.49
C GLU A 29 19.05 -10.13 -0.53
N VAL A 30 17.78 -10.26 -0.85
CA VAL A 30 16.88 -11.21 -0.21
C VAL A 30 15.91 -11.76 -1.25
N LYS A 31 15.93 -13.08 -1.42
CA LYS A 31 15.06 -13.80 -2.36
C LYS A 31 13.78 -14.23 -1.65
N TYR A 32 12.65 -13.96 -2.26
CA TYR A 32 11.31 -14.25 -1.72
C TYR A 32 10.82 -15.57 -2.31
N TYR A 33 11.52 -16.65 -1.99
CA TYR A 33 11.20 -17.98 -2.48
C TYR A 33 9.84 -18.49 -2.05
N GLU A 34 9.32 -17.98 -0.93
CA GLU A 34 8.00 -18.32 -0.43
C GLU A 34 6.85 -17.80 -1.32
N ASP A 35 7.15 -16.91 -2.25
CA ASP A 35 6.19 -16.37 -3.22
C ASP A 35 4.94 -15.77 -2.54
N ILE A 36 3.75 -16.25 -2.90
CA ILE A 36 2.48 -15.79 -2.29
C ILE A 36 2.21 -16.37 -0.90
N TYR A 37 3.03 -17.35 -0.46
CA TYR A 37 2.82 -18.06 0.79
C TYR A 37 3.48 -17.33 1.97
N VAL A 38 2.91 -16.17 2.35
CA VAL A 38 3.35 -15.33 3.46
C VAL A 38 2.36 -15.48 4.62
N GLY A 39 2.85 -15.55 5.86
CA GLY A 39 2.04 -15.64 7.06
C GLY A 39 1.09 -16.82 7.03
N TYR A 40 -0.19 -16.61 7.40
CA TYR A 40 -1.17 -17.70 7.45
C TYR A 40 -1.36 -18.39 6.09
N ARG A 41 -1.13 -17.70 4.95
CA ARG A 41 -1.19 -18.35 3.63
C ARG A 41 -0.20 -19.49 3.50
N TYR A 42 0.97 -19.37 4.12
CA TYR A 42 1.94 -20.45 4.24
C TYR A 42 1.46 -21.54 5.19
N PHE A 43 1.14 -21.15 6.43
CA PHE A 43 0.86 -22.10 7.50
C PHE A 43 -0.40 -22.93 7.28
N GLU A 44 -1.41 -22.37 6.61
CA GLU A 44 -2.65 -23.10 6.30
C GLU A 44 -2.56 -23.91 4.99
N THR A 45 -1.52 -23.69 4.16
CA THR A 45 -1.42 -24.32 2.84
C THR A 45 -0.36 -25.39 2.76
N ILE A 46 0.88 -25.09 3.20
CA ILE A 46 2.04 -25.95 2.98
C ILE A 46 1.96 -27.18 3.91
N PRO A 47 2.21 -28.40 3.37
CA PRO A 47 2.26 -29.59 4.19
C PRO A 47 3.21 -29.45 5.40
N ASP A 48 2.81 -29.99 6.54
CA ASP A 48 3.55 -29.97 7.81
C ASP A 48 3.80 -28.57 8.42
N ALA A 49 3.22 -27.49 7.85
CA ALA A 49 3.33 -26.14 8.41
C ALA A 49 2.25 -25.83 9.45
N TYR A 50 1.10 -26.51 9.39
CA TYR A 50 -0.06 -26.24 10.24
C TYR A 50 0.27 -26.31 11.75
N ASP A 51 0.99 -27.34 12.19
CA ASP A 51 1.33 -27.56 13.61
C ASP A 51 2.46 -26.67 14.13
N LYS A 52 3.07 -25.85 13.25
CA LYS A 52 4.13 -24.90 13.61
C LYS A 52 3.60 -23.55 14.13
N VAL A 53 2.29 -23.41 14.28
CA VAL A 53 1.63 -22.14 14.69
C VAL A 53 1.29 -22.16 16.16
N CYS A 54 1.80 -21.17 16.91
CA CYS A 54 1.45 -20.91 18.30
C CYS A 54 0.10 -20.16 18.40
N TYR A 55 -0.05 -19.06 17.65
CA TYR A 55 -1.30 -18.29 17.54
C TYR A 55 -1.60 -18.00 16.07
N PRO A 56 -2.77 -18.42 15.56
CA PRO A 56 -3.13 -18.21 14.17
C PRO A 56 -3.53 -16.76 13.90
N PHE A 57 -3.47 -16.35 12.63
CA PHE A 57 -4.01 -15.08 12.17
C PHE A 57 -5.48 -14.93 12.57
N GLY A 58 -5.85 -13.74 13.02
CA GLY A 58 -7.21 -13.44 13.46
C GLY A 58 -7.55 -13.93 14.88
N PHE A 59 -6.65 -14.66 15.57
CA PHE A 59 -6.87 -15.10 16.94
C PHE A 59 -7.04 -13.92 17.91
N GLY A 60 -7.95 -14.06 18.86
CA GLY A 60 -8.11 -13.08 19.93
C GLY A 60 -8.99 -13.60 21.06
N LEU A 61 -8.82 -13.03 22.24
CA LEU A 61 -9.56 -13.38 23.46
C LEU A 61 -10.61 -12.30 23.80
N SER A 62 -11.65 -12.72 24.48
CA SER A 62 -12.68 -11.84 25.02
C SER A 62 -13.10 -12.29 26.43
N TYR A 63 -13.70 -11.40 27.22
CA TYR A 63 -14.32 -11.75 28.50
C TYR A 63 -15.77 -12.20 28.35
N THR A 64 -16.26 -12.28 27.12
CA THR A 64 -17.58 -12.82 26.78
C THR A 64 -17.47 -13.78 25.61
N THR A 65 -18.54 -14.47 25.29
CA THR A 65 -18.61 -15.43 24.17
C THR A 65 -19.60 -14.93 23.11
N PHE A 66 -19.38 -15.33 21.87
CA PHE A 66 -20.24 -14.96 20.76
C PHE A 66 -20.60 -16.18 19.93
N ASP A 67 -21.82 -16.21 19.42
CA ASP A 67 -22.24 -17.09 18.34
C ASP A 67 -22.22 -16.31 17.04
N ILE A 68 -21.57 -16.88 16.00
CA ILE A 68 -21.46 -16.30 14.67
C ILE A 68 -22.18 -17.23 13.71
N ALA A 69 -23.25 -16.73 13.08
CA ALA A 69 -24.11 -17.51 12.21
C ALA A 69 -24.24 -16.85 10.83
N TYR A 70 -23.81 -17.57 9.79
CA TYR A 70 -24.10 -17.19 8.40
C TYR A 70 -25.62 -17.22 8.16
N LYS A 71 -26.17 -16.14 7.59
CA LYS A 71 -27.61 -16.01 7.31
C LYS A 71 -27.93 -16.10 5.83
N GLY A 72 -27.04 -15.69 4.97
CA GLY A 72 -27.24 -15.72 3.54
C GLY A 72 -26.20 -14.93 2.76
N VAL A 73 -26.22 -15.08 1.46
CA VAL A 73 -25.39 -14.35 0.51
C VAL A 73 -26.23 -13.88 -0.66
N THR A 74 -25.99 -12.65 -1.09
CA THR A 74 -26.54 -12.10 -2.34
C THR A 74 -25.41 -11.92 -3.33
N GLU A 75 -25.51 -12.61 -4.47
CA GLU A 75 -24.56 -12.40 -5.56
C GLU A 75 -24.88 -11.10 -6.30
N LYS A 76 -23.84 -10.33 -6.59
CA LYS A 76 -23.85 -9.11 -7.39
C LYS A 76 -22.94 -9.30 -8.60
N GLU A 77 -23.04 -8.44 -9.60
CA GLU A 77 -22.20 -8.50 -10.80
C GLU A 77 -20.70 -8.57 -10.46
N LYS A 78 -20.22 -7.70 -9.56
CA LYS A 78 -18.81 -7.59 -9.20
C LYS A 78 -18.41 -8.34 -7.93
N GLY A 79 -19.35 -9.01 -7.25
CA GLY A 79 -19.03 -9.63 -5.96
C GLY A 79 -20.21 -10.29 -5.27
N PHE A 80 -20.11 -10.33 -3.94
CA PHE A 80 -21.09 -10.92 -3.06
C PHE A 80 -21.32 -10.02 -1.86
N THR A 81 -22.53 -10.07 -1.30
CA THR A 81 -22.83 -9.46 0.01
C THR A 81 -23.27 -10.56 0.95
N PHE A 82 -22.51 -10.77 2.01
CA PHE A 82 -22.79 -11.75 3.06
C PHE A 82 -23.53 -11.08 4.21
N GLU A 83 -24.55 -11.77 4.75
CA GLU A 83 -25.22 -11.42 5.99
C GLU A 83 -24.80 -12.40 7.08
N VAL A 84 -24.22 -11.88 8.18
CA VAL A 84 -23.70 -12.65 9.28
C VAL A 84 -24.26 -12.11 10.59
N ALA A 85 -25.04 -12.94 11.31
CA ALA A 85 -25.51 -12.59 12.64
C ALA A 85 -24.43 -12.89 13.68
N VAL A 86 -24.22 -11.95 14.60
CA VAL A 86 -23.33 -12.11 15.75
C VAL A 86 -24.14 -11.85 17.02
N LYS A 87 -24.26 -12.86 17.88
CA LYS A 87 -24.97 -12.78 19.15
C LYS A 87 -24.00 -12.90 20.32
N ASN A 88 -24.07 -12.00 21.27
CA ASN A 88 -23.35 -12.12 22.52
C ASN A 88 -24.04 -13.19 23.40
N THR A 89 -23.41 -14.34 23.58
CA THR A 89 -23.93 -15.46 24.37
C THR A 89 -23.38 -15.53 25.78
N GLY A 90 -22.45 -14.63 26.14
CA GLY A 90 -21.87 -14.55 27.47
C GLY A 90 -22.56 -13.55 28.40
N ALA A 91 -21.94 -13.29 29.53
CA ALA A 91 -22.54 -12.49 30.62
C ALA A 91 -22.07 -11.01 30.64
N VAL A 92 -21.12 -10.63 29.79
CA VAL A 92 -20.50 -9.28 29.77
C VAL A 92 -20.66 -8.66 28.38
N ALA A 93 -20.93 -7.36 28.32
CA ALA A 93 -20.99 -6.65 27.04
C ALA A 93 -19.64 -6.68 26.33
N GLY A 94 -19.65 -6.88 25.01
CA GLY A 94 -18.43 -6.97 24.20
C GLY A 94 -18.66 -6.73 22.71
N LYS A 95 -17.56 -6.60 21.98
CA LYS A 95 -17.54 -6.53 20.51
C LYS A 95 -16.86 -7.77 19.96
N GLU A 96 -17.27 -8.23 18.77
CA GLU A 96 -16.62 -9.31 18.04
C GLU A 96 -16.27 -8.89 16.62
N VAL A 97 -15.27 -9.57 16.05
CA VAL A 97 -14.84 -9.42 14.66
C VAL A 97 -15.30 -10.63 13.87
N VAL A 98 -15.98 -10.39 12.76
CA VAL A 98 -16.27 -11.40 11.75
C VAL A 98 -15.24 -11.28 10.64
N GLN A 99 -14.71 -12.41 10.20
CA GLN A 99 -13.74 -12.54 9.11
C GLN A 99 -14.31 -13.51 8.08
N ILE A 100 -14.25 -13.13 6.80
CA ILE A 100 -14.64 -13.98 5.68
C ILE A 100 -13.38 -14.38 4.93
N TYR A 101 -13.16 -15.68 4.84
CA TYR A 101 -12.09 -16.27 4.06
C TYR A 101 -12.66 -17.03 2.88
N PHE A 102 -11.84 -17.24 1.86
CA PHE A 102 -12.16 -18.17 0.80
C PHE A 102 -11.01 -19.11 0.51
N ASN A 103 -11.38 -20.29 0.03
CA ASN A 103 -10.52 -21.27 -0.61
C ASN A 103 -10.86 -21.27 -2.10
N ALA A 104 -9.89 -20.98 -2.95
CA ALA A 104 -10.05 -21.08 -4.40
C ALA A 104 -9.74 -22.48 -4.90
N PRO A 105 -10.25 -22.91 -6.07
CA PRO A 105 -9.85 -24.17 -6.68
C PRO A 105 -8.34 -24.16 -6.95
N ASP A 106 -7.67 -25.27 -6.69
CA ASP A 106 -6.20 -25.38 -6.80
C ASP A 106 -5.72 -25.07 -8.22
N GLY A 107 -6.41 -25.58 -9.21
CA GLY A 107 -6.26 -25.21 -10.62
C GLY A 107 -4.83 -25.40 -11.14
N LYS A 108 -4.48 -24.60 -12.17
CA LYS A 108 -3.14 -24.60 -12.77
C LYS A 108 -2.16 -23.68 -12.06
N LEU A 109 -2.69 -22.64 -11.38
CA LEU A 109 -1.85 -21.60 -10.80
C LEU A 109 -1.34 -21.96 -9.40
N GLY A 110 -1.97 -22.93 -8.72
CA GLY A 110 -1.73 -23.20 -7.30
C GLY A 110 -2.14 -22.00 -6.43
N LYS A 111 -2.71 -22.23 -5.26
CA LYS A 111 -3.25 -21.13 -4.44
C LYS A 111 -3.09 -21.39 -2.96
N ALA A 112 -3.13 -20.32 -2.17
CA ALA A 112 -3.27 -20.46 -0.73
C ALA A 112 -4.65 -21.05 -0.41
N LYS A 113 -4.70 -22.00 0.54
CA LYS A 113 -5.96 -22.63 0.98
C LYS A 113 -6.90 -21.66 1.66
N MET A 114 -6.37 -20.60 2.28
CA MET A 114 -7.17 -19.59 2.96
C MET A 114 -6.68 -18.22 2.57
N SER A 115 -7.61 -17.33 2.18
CA SER A 115 -7.32 -15.92 1.92
C SER A 115 -8.44 -15.06 2.49
N LEU A 116 -8.10 -14.05 3.30
CA LEU A 116 -9.04 -13.08 3.83
C LEU A 116 -9.57 -12.19 2.71
N VAL A 117 -10.88 -12.02 2.63
CA VAL A 117 -11.53 -11.26 1.55
C VAL A 117 -12.58 -10.27 2.05
N SER A 118 -12.98 -10.37 3.32
CA SER A 118 -13.80 -9.36 3.98
C SER A 118 -13.70 -9.50 5.50
N PHE A 119 -13.96 -8.42 6.21
CA PHE A 119 -14.09 -8.42 7.66
C PHE A 119 -14.97 -7.28 8.15
N GLY A 120 -15.51 -7.42 9.35
CA GLY A 120 -16.25 -6.36 10.01
C GLY A 120 -16.31 -6.57 11.52
N LYS A 121 -16.56 -5.50 12.25
CA LYS A 121 -16.63 -5.51 13.70
C LYS A 121 -17.99 -5.03 14.19
N THR A 122 -18.56 -5.74 15.17
CA THR A 122 -19.84 -5.37 15.76
C THR A 122 -19.76 -4.07 16.56
N LYS A 123 -20.90 -3.43 16.76
CA LYS A 123 -21.09 -2.51 17.87
C LYS A 123 -20.86 -3.22 19.22
N LEU A 124 -20.93 -2.50 20.32
CA LEU A 124 -20.92 -3.11 21.65
C LEU A 124 -22.25 -3.83 21.89
N LEU A 125 -22.21 -5.16 22.00
CA LEU A 125 -23.37 -6.01 22.22
C LEU A 125 -23.53 -6.33 23.70
N ALA A 126 -24.70 -6.03 24.28
CA ALA A 126 -25.08 -6.47 25.61
C ALA A 126 -25.26 -8.00 25.64
N PRO A 127 -25.25 -8.65 26.84
CA PRO A 127 -25.59 -10.06 26.97
C PRO A 127 -26.92 -10.40 26.31
N GLY A 128 -26.91 -11.38 25.40
CA GLY A 128 -28.09 -11.81 24.62
C GLY A 128 -28.41 -10.93 23.40
N GLU A 129 -27.78 -9.79 23.21
CA GLU A 129 -27.98 -8.91 22.05
C GLU A 129 -27.36 -9.52 20.79
N GLU A 130 -28.03 -9.30 19.65
CA GLU A 130 -27.61 -9.76 18.32
C GLU A 130 -27.48 -8.57 17.36
N GLU A 131 -26.51 -8.63 16.44
CA GLU A 131 -26.35 -7.72 15.32
C GLU A 131 -26.13 -8.51 14.04
N ILE A 132 -26.69 -8.03 12.94
CA ILE A 132 -26.41 -8.57 11.60
C ILE A 132 -25.40 -7.65 10.92
N LEU A 133 -24.24 -8.20 10.60
CA LEU A 133 -23.22 -7.52 9.79
C LEU A 133 -23.45 -7.84 8.31
N THR A 134 -23.39 -6.79 7.49
CA THR A 134 -23.40 -6.90 6.02
C THR A 134 -21.99 -6.69 5.51
N LEU A 135 -21.40 -7.73 4.88
CA LEU A 135 -20.00 -7.76 4.49
C LEU A 135 -19.89 -8.01 2.98
N ASP A 136 -19.32 -7.05 2.26
CA ASP A 136 -19.10 -7.14 0.83
C ASP A 136 -17.79 -7.85 0.50
N VAL A 137 -17.81 -8.68 -0.54
CA VAL A 137 -16.68 -9.38 -1.13
C VAL A 137 -16.62 -9.06 -2.60
N GLU A 138 -15.50 -8.57 -3.09
CA GLU A 138 -15.29 -8.31 -4.52
C GLU A 138 -14.62 -9.51 -5.19
N LYS A 139 -15.18 -9.97 -6.33
CA LYS A 139 -14.61 -11.08 -7.13
C LYS A 139 -13.18 -10.79 -7.60
N TYR A 140 -12.84 -9.51 -7.80
CA TYR A 140 -11.47 -9.11 -8.17
C TYR A 140 -10.42 -9.55 -7.16
N TYR A 141 -10.71 -9.44 -5.85
CA TYR A 141 -9.77 -9.84 -4.80
C TYR A 141 -9.63 -11.36 -4.60
N MET A 142 -10.46 -12.14 -5.32
CA MET A 142 -10.36 -13.61 -5.34
C MET A 142 -9.48 -14.11 -6.50
N ALA A 143 -9.13 -13.25 -7.45
CA ALA A 143 -8.36 -13.61 -8.63
C ALA A 143 -6.86 -13.76 -8.32
N SER A 144 -6.22 -14.73 -8.98
CA SER A 144 -4.78 -14.94 -8.94
C SER A 144 -4.10 -14.39 -10.19
N TYR A 145 -2.88 -13.89 -10.05
CA TYR A 145 -2.10 -13.37 -11.17
C TYR A 145 -1.28 -14.49 -11.84
N ASP A 146 -1.42 -14.59 -13.16
CA ASP A 146 -0.70 -15.59 -13.98
C ASP A 146 0.50 -14.94 -14.68
N ASP A 147 1.67 -14.99 -14.04
CA ASP A 147 2.94 -14.51 -14.60
C ASP A 147 3.58 -15.48 -15.59
N PHE A 148 3.18 -16.77 -15.56
CA PHE A 148 3.69 -17.80 -16.46
C PHE A 148 2.94 -17.92 -17.79
N GLY A 149 1.65 -17.59 -17.81
CA GLY A 149 0.75 -17.88 -18.91
C GLY A 149 0.22 -19.32 -18.89
N LYS A 150 0.07 -19.91 -17.71
CA LYS A 150 -0.54 -21.25 -17.55
C LYS A 150 -2.01 -21.26 -17.99
N VAL A 151 -2.69 -20.12 -17.90
CA VAL A 151 -4.06 -19.86 -18.37
C VAL A 151 -4.06 -18.67 -19.33
N ALA A 152 -3.62 -17.48 -18.87
CA ALA A 152 -3.45 -16.27 -19.69
C ALA A 152 -2.34 -15.40 -19.09
N LYS A 153 -1.23 -15.25 -19.82
CA LYS A 153 -0.05 -14.52 -19.34
C LYS A 153 -0.39 -13.07 -18.96
N SER A 154 0.17 -12.63 -17.83
CA SER A 154 0.04 -11.27 -17.29
C SER A 154 -1.41 -10.86 -17.02
N ALA A 155 -2.22 -11.78 -16.51
CA ALA A 155 -3.63 -11.53 -16.21
C ALA A 155 -4.03 -11.96 -14.81
N TYR A 156 -4.98 -11.23 -14.20
CA TYR A 156 -5.71 -11.72 -13.04
C TYR A 156 -6.83 -12.64 -13.49
N ILE A 157 -6.87 -13.85 -12.93
CA ILE A 157 -7.71 -14.95 -13.38
C ILE A 157 -8.49 -15.54 -12.22
N LEU A 158 -9.78 -15.78 -12.45
CA LEU A 158 -10.57 -16.72 -11.66
C LEU A 158 -10.58 -18.03 -12.45
N GLU A 159 -9.94 -19.07 -11.93
CA GLU A 159 -9.98 -20.40 -12.56
C GLU A 159 -11.30 -21.10 -12.27
N LYS A 160 -11.74 -21.94 -13.20
CA LYS A 160 -12.96 -22.76 -13.02
C LYS A 160 -12.84 -23.68 -11.80
N GLY A 161 -13.95 -23.91 -11.13
CA GLY A 161 -14.07 -24.77 -9.96
C GLY A 161 -14.84 -24.10 -8.83
N ASP A 162 -14.76 -24.68 -7.66
CA ASP A 162 -15.50 -24.27 -6.48
C ASP A 162 -14.65 -23.29 -5.63
N TYR A 163 -15.22 -22.14 -5.36
CA TYR A 163 -14.74 -21.16 -4.41
C TYR A 163 -15.54 -21.30 -3.12
N THR A 164 -14.94 -21.91 -2.11
CA THR A 164 -15.59 -22.16 -0.83
C THR A 164 -15.31 -21.02 0.14
N PHE A 165 -16.36 -20.41 0.66
CA PHE A 165 -16.28 -19.31 1.62
C PHE A 165 -16.49 -19.81 3.04
N TYR A 166 -15.69 -19.27 3.96
CA TYR A 166 -15.71 -19.56 5.38
C TYR A 166 -15.98 -18.29 6.17
N VAL A 167 -16.83 -18.41 7.18
CA VAL A 167 -17.21 -17.31 8.08
C VAL A 167 -16.84 -17.68 9.51
N GLY A 168 -16.13 -16.78 10.20
CA GLY A 168 -15.72 -17.00 11.58
C GLY A 168 -15.03 -15.79 12.18
N ASN A 169 -14.23 -15.99 13.23
CA ASN A 169 -13.50 -14.94 13.91
C ASN A 169 -11.98 -15.08 13.90
N SER A 170 -11.47 -16.10 13.20
CA SER A 170 -10.05 -16.26 12.87
C SER A 170 -9.88 -17.25 11.71
N VAL A 171 -8.68 -17.35 11.16
CA VAL A 171 -8.38 -18.28 10.06
C VAL A 171 -8.62 -19.74 10.41
N ARG A 172 -8.58 -20.11 11.71
CA ARG A 172 -8.81 -21.48 12.22
C ARG A 172 -10.12 -21.66 12.97
N CYS A 173 -10.80 -20.56 13.33
CA CYS A 173 -12.10 -20.60 13.99
C CYS A 173 -13.16 -20.04 13.03
N ASN A 174 -13.50 -20.82 12.03
CA ASN A 174 -14.47 -20.51 10.99
C ASN A 174 -15.26 -21.76 10.58
N LYS A 175 -16.34 -21.56 9.84
CA LYS A 175 -17.20 -22.60 9.29
C LYS A 175 -17.47 -22.33 7.82
N GLU A 176 -17.57 -23.37 7.03
CA GLU A 176 -18.06 -23.29 5.65
C GLU A 176 -19.44 -22.64 5.62
N ALA A 177 -19.62 -21.67 4.76
CA ALA A 177 -20.82 -20.86 4.66
C ALA A 177 -21.47 -20.90 3.26
N PHE A 178 -20.65 -20.80 2.21
CA PHE A 178 -21.15 -20.69 0.84
C PHE A 178 -20.13 -21.25 -0.15
N VAL A 179 -20.60 -21.87 -1.22
CA VAL A 179 -19.77 -22.30 -2.36
C VAL A 179 -20.24 -21.60 -3.62
N TYR A 180 -19.31 -20.94 -4.28
CA TYR A 180 -19.52 -20.34 -5.60
C TYR A 180 -18.80 -21.16 -6.66
N THR A 181 -19.56 -21.76 -7.59
CA THR A 181 -19.02 -22.60 -8.67
C THR A 181 -18.84 -21.76 -9.94
N LEU A 182 -17.63 -21.71 -10.45
CA LEU A 182 -17.29 -21.10 -11.74
C LEU A 182 -17.06 -22.19 -12.77
N ASN A 183 -17.84 -22.17 -13.87
CA ASN A 183 -17.84 -23.25 -14.87
C ASN A 183 -16.68 -23.16 -15.89
N GLU A 184 -16.09 -21.98 -16.05
CA GLU A 184 -14.98 -21.72 -16.98
C GLU A 184 -13.98 -20.72 -16.39
N ASP A 185 -12.74 -20.74 -16.88
CA ASP A 185 -11.73 -19.78 -16.50
C ASP A 185 -12.15 -18.37 -16.95
N LYS A 186 -12.01 -17.37 -16.06
CA LYS A 186 -12.39 -15.99 -16.35
C LYS A 186 -11.21 -15.05 -16.18
N ILE A 187 -10.81 -14.36 -17.25
CA ILE A 187 -9.86 -13.24 -17.18
C ILE A 187 -10.62 -12.05 -16.57
N VAL A 188 -10.20 -11.64 -15.38
CA VAL A 188 -10.79 -10.51 -14.66
C VAL A 188 -10.15 -9.20 -15.10
N LYS A 189 -8.83 -9.22 -15.31
CA LYS A 189 -8.08 -8.05 -15.78
C LYS A 189 -6.85 -8.53 -16.55
N GLN A 190 -6.75 -8.15 -17.83
CA GLN A 190 -5.55 -8.34 -18.64
C GLN A 190 -4.60 -7.18 -18.41
N LEU A 191 -3.34 -7.47 -18.16
CA LEU A 191 -2.27 -6.51 -17.90
C LEU A 191 -1.09 -6.75 -18.83
N GLU A 192 0.00 -6.02 -18.58
CA GLU A 192 1.29 -6.21 -19.22
C GLU A 192 2.29 -6.78 -18.22
N GLU A 193 3.27 -7.50 -18.74
CA GLU A 193 4.38 -8.03 -17.98
C GLU A 193 5.28 -6.88 -17.47
N ARG A 194 5.51 -6.84 -16.14
CA ARG A 194 6.29 -5.76 -15.51
C ARG A 194 7.07 -6.27 -14.31
N CYS A 195 8.20 -5.62 -14.02
CA CYS A 195 9.01 -5.90 -12.82
C CYS A 195 9.44 -7.37 -12.66
N ILE A 196 9.72 -8.09 -13.77
CA ILE A 196 10.11 -9.49 -13.74
C ILE A 196 11.52 -9.61 -13.16
N PRO A 197 11.78 -10.59 -12.26
CA PRO A 197 13.10 -10.80 -11.70
C PRO A 197 14.08 -11.39 -12.73
N ARG A 198 15.38 -11.11 -12.55
CA ARG A 198 16.47 -11.75 -13.27
C ARG A 198 17.13 -12.86 -12.45
N LEU A 199 17.09 -12.73 -11.14
CA LEU A 199 17.90 -13.50 -10.21
C LEU A 199 17.08 -14.45 -9.31
N LEU A 200 15.76 -14.60 -9.56
CA LEU A 200 14.91 -15.55 -8.85
C LEU A 200 14.80 -16.84 -9.68
N GLU A 201 15.46 -17.89 -9.24
CA GLU A 201 15.51 -19.14 -9.99
C GLU A 201 14.25 -19.99 -9.80
N LYS A 202 13.67 -19.94 -8.61
CA LYS A 202 12.54 -20.80 -8.21
C LYS A 202 11.63 -20.13 -7.20
N ARG A 203 10.42 -20.66 -7.08
CA ARG A 203 9.44 -20.26 -6.05
C ARG A 203 8.68 -21.46 -5.49
N LEU A 204 8.18 -21.31 -4.27
CA LEU A 204 7.39 -22.32 -3.57
C LEU A 204 6.03 -22.52 -4.26
N THR A 205 5.56 -23.75 -4.30
CA THR A 205 4.24 -24.16 -4.79
C THR A 205 3.34 -24.64 -3.65
N SER A 206 2.03 -24.80 -3.89
CA SER A 206 1.04 -25.16 -2.87
C SER A 206 1.27 -26.52 -2.22
N ASP A 207 1.97 -27.42 -2.88
CA ASP A 207 2.33 -28.76 -2.38
C ASP A 207 3.64 -28.80 -1.57
N GLY A 208 4.32 -27.65 -1.43
CA GLY A 208 5.60 -27.54 -0.73
C GLY A 208 6.82 -27.81 -1.61
N SER A 209 6.64 -28.08 -2.90
CA SER A 209 7.74 -28.19 -3.88
C SER A 209 8.14 -26.81 -4.42
N PHE A 210 9.07 -26.78 -5.37
CA PHE A 210 9.49 -25.55 -6.05
C PHE A 210 9.30 -25.68 -7.55
N GLU A 211 8.89 -24.58 -8.19
CA GLU A 211 8.87 -24.44 -9.64
C GLU A 211 9.83 -23.33 -10.08
N ASP A 212 10.37 -23.44 -11.31
CA ASP A 212 11.24 -22.41 -11.89
C ASP A 212 10.44 -21.13 -12.15
N VAL A 213 11.09 -19.96 -12.04
CA VAL A 213 10.46 -18.65 -12.25
C VAL A 213 10.87 -18.07 -13.59
N PRO A 214 9.95 -17.43 -14.36
CA PRO A 214 10.33 -16.68 -15.56
C PRO A 214 11.32 -15.57 -15.20
N THR A 215 12.38 -15.47 -15.96
CA THR A 215 13.42 -14.45 -15.78
C THR A 215 13.42 -13.45 -16.93
N PHE A 216 13.80 -12.22 -16.63
CA PHE A 216 13.87 -11.13 -17.59
C PHE A 216 15.29 -10.93 -18.12
N GLU A 217 15.46 -10.82 -19.43
CA GLU A 217 16.77 -10.58 -20.07
C GLU A 217 16.91 -9.18 -20.71
N GLY A 218 15.87 -8.35 -20.63
CA GLY A 218 15.85 -7.02 -21.22
C GLY A 218 16.72 -5.99 -20.48
N PRO A 219 16.83 -4.76 -21.00
CA PRO A 219 17.60 -3.69 -20.36
C PRO A 219 16.93 -3.22 -19.06
N LEU A 220 17.75 -2.95 -18.04
CA LEU A 220 17.33 -2.26 -16.83
C LEU A 220 17.22 -0.74 -17.10
N TYR A 221 16.40 -0.06 -16.25
CA TYR A 221 16.22 1.39 -16.32
C TYR A 221 15.73 1.86 -17.71
N ASN A 222 14.74 1.17 -18.24
CA ASN A 222 14.07 1.55 -19.48
C ASN A 222 12.98 2.60 -19.16
N TYR A 223 13.17 3.82 -19.62
CA TYR A 223 12.27 4.93 -19.33
C TYR A 223 11.40 5.27 -20.54
N PRO A 224 10.06 5.38 -20.35
CA PRO A 224 9.18 5.89 -21.39
C PRO A 224 9.42 7.39 -21.63
N SER A 225 9.09 7.87 -22.81
CA SER A 225 9.04 9.30 -23.07
C SER A 225 7.83 9.91 -22.37
N PHE A 226 8.01 11.07 -21.75
CA PHE A 226 6.90 11.85 -21.23
C PHE A 226 6.18 12.60 -22.36
N PRO A 227 4.86 12.80 -22.26
CA PRO A 227 4.13 13.67 -23.16
C PRO A 227 4.72 15.09 -23.14
N THR A 228 4.98 15.66 -24.31
CA THR A 228 5.46 17.03 -24.41
C THR A 228 4.36 18.00 -24.00
N ILE A 229 4.57 18.73 -22.91
CA ILE A 229 3.72 19.87 -22.54
C ILE A 229 4.14 21.05 -23.41
N LYS A 230 3.27 21.43 -24.34
CA LYS A 230 3.55 22.51 -25.32
C LYS A 230 3.85 23.81 -24.59
N GLN A 231 5.00 24.43 -24.90
CA GLN A 231 5.41 25.72 -24.36
C GLN A 231 4.39 26.79 -24.74
N VAL A 232 3.73 27.39 -23.76
CA VAL A 232 2.76 28.49 -23.95
C VAL A 232 3.38 29.83 -23.58
N PHE A 233 4.11 29.88 -22.48
CA PHE A 233 4.78 31.09 -22.00
C PHE A 233 6.27 31.04 -22.32
N ASN A 234 6.79 32.11 -22.97
CA ASN A 234 8.18 32.17 -23.45
C ASN A 234 9.13 32.87 -22.46
N GLY A 235 8.65 33.26 -21.27
CA GLY A 235 9.45 33.93 -20.24
C GLY A 235 9.88 35.35 -20.60
N LYS A 236 9.20 35.99 -21.53
CA LYS A 236 9.46 37.43 -21.85
C LYS A 236 8.90 38.30 -20.73
N GLU A 237 9.58 39.38 -20.38
CA GLU A 237 9.09 40.35 -19.37
C GLU A 237 7.69 40.92 -19.68
N THR A 238 7.27 40.88 -20.94
CA THR A 238 5.96 41.35 -21.42
C THR A 238 4.85 40.29 -21.24
N ASP A 239 5.20 39.04 -20.93
CA ASP A 239 4.20 38.00 -20.78
C ASP A 239 3.48 38.16 -19.43
N LYS A 240 2.15 38.00 -19.44
CA LYS A 240 1.36 38.01 -18.21
C LYS A 240 1.81 36.82 -17.35
N LYS A 241 2.21 37.06 -16.10
CA LYS A 241 2.47 36.04 -15.12
C LYS A 241 1.15 35.58 -14.51
N TYR A 242 0.94 34.28 -14.45
CA TYR A 242 -0.19 33.66 -13.75
C TYR A 242 0.25 33.14 -12.39
N MET A 243 -0.59 33.39 -11.38
CA MET A 243 -0.40 32.86 -10.02
C MET A 243 -1.09 31.51 -9.88
N LEU A 244 -0.75 30.73 -8.85
CA LEU A 244 -1.43 29.48 -8.53
C LEU A 244 -2.94 29.70 -8.36
N SER A 245 -3.36 30.81 -7.73
CA SER A 245 -4.76 31.20 -7.60
C SER A 245 -5.47 31.41 -8.95
N ASP A 246 -4.77 31.85 -10.01
CA ASP A 246 -5.37 31.96 -11.35
C ASP A 246 -5.68 30.55 -11.93
N VAL A 247 -4.90 29.53 -11.55
CA VAL A 247 -5.19 28.13 -11.91
C VAL A 247 -6.42 27.66 -11.14
N ALA A 248 -6.48 27.92 -9.84
CA ALA A 248 -7.62 27.55 -8.99
C ALA A 248 -8.93 28.20 -9.48
N GLU A 249 -8.85 29.44 -9.97
CA GLU A 249 -9.99 30.17 -10.55
C GLU A 249 -10.30 29.78 -12.03
N GLY A 250 -9.53 28.85 -12.62
CA GLY A 250 -9.74 28.38 -14.00
C GLY A 250 -9.34 29.37 -15.12
N LYS A 251 -8.57 30.41 -14.80
CA LYS A 251 -8.10 31.38 -15.79
C LYS A 251 -6.96 30.86 -16.70
N VAL A 252 -6.26 29.82 -16.21
CA VAL A 252 -5.18 29.12 -16.92
C VAL A 252 -5.20 27.65 -16.47
N THR A 253 -4.83 26.74 -17.37
CA THR A 253 -4.70 25.32 -17.00
C THR A 253 -3.41 25.08 -16.21
N ALA A 254 -3.36 24.03 -15.39
CA ALA A 254 -2.14 23.67 -14.68
C ALA A 254 -1.00 23.29 -15.65
N GLU A 255 -1.34 22.65 -16.77
CA GLU A 255 -0.42 22.32 -17.86
C GLU A 255 0.20 23.58 -18.51
N ASP A 256 -0.61 24.59 -18.80
CA ASP A 256 -0.09 25.85 -19.35
C ASP A 256 0.72 26.62 -18.29
N PHE A 257 0.22 26.64 -17.04
CA PHE A 257 0.88 27.32 -15.92
C PHE A 257 2.32 26.83 -15.72
N VAL A 258 2.60 25.52 -15.74
CA VAL A 258 3.97 25.00 -15.53
C VAL A 258 4.94 25.42 -16.65
N THR A 259 4.44 25.84 -17.81
CA THR A 259 5.30 26.28 -18.92
C THR A 259 5.94 27.64 -18.68
N GLN A 260 5.48 28.44 -17.72
CA GLN A 260 6.12 29.69 -17.33
C GLN A 260 7.32 29.53 -16.39
N LEU A 261 7.46 28.34 -15.77
CA LEU A 261 8.60 28.04 -14.91
C LEU A 261 9.89 27.96 -15.75
N SER A 262 10.93 28.65 -15.33
CA SER A 262 12.26 28.52 -15.90
C SER A 262 12.86 27.13 -15.64
N LEU A 263 13.87 26.74 -16.42
CA LEU A 263 14.57 25.48 -16.22
C LEU A 263 15.15 25.35 -14.80
N GLU A 264 15.67 26.43 -14.23
CA GLU A 264 16.20 26.47 -12.87
C GLU A 264 15.09 26.27 -11.82
N GLN A 265 13.93 26.89 -12.01
CA GLN A 265 12.75 26.68 -11.16
C GLN A 265 12.23 25.24 -11.27
N LEU A 266 12.17 24.67 -12.48
CA LEU A 266 11.81 23.27 -12.70
C LEU A 266 12.79 22.33 -11.99
N LYS A 267 14.10 22.57 -12.07
CA LYS A 267 15.12 21.78 -11.37
C LYS A 267 15.06 21.94 -9.85
N SER A 268 14.62 23.08 -9.36
CA SER A 268 14.48 23.36 -7.94
C SER A 268 13.23 22.70 -7.34
N ILE A 269 12.08 22.84 -8.01
CA ILE A 269 10.79 22.38 -7.47
C ILE A 269 10.69 20.87 -7.33
N VAL A 270 11.39 20.08 -8.18
CA VAL A 270 11.44 18.61 -8.11
C VAL A 270 12.34 18.08 -6.98
N GLY A 271 12.87 18.94 -6.14
CA GLY A 271 13.58 18.63 -4.91
C GLY A 271 12.83 19.09 -3.67
N GLY A 272 13.05 18.42 -2.54
CA GLY A 272 12.51 18.87 -1.26
C GLY A 272 13.00 20.28 -0.90
N GLN A 273 12.17 21.01 -0.18
CA GLN A 273 12.35 22.42 0.17
C GLN A 273 12.73 22.59 1.64
N PRO A 274 13.37 23.71 2.01
CA PRO A 274 13.82 23.92 3.38
C PRO A 274 12.72 23.73 4.42
N ASN A 275 13.11 23.18 5.57
CA ASN A 275 12.24 23.06 6.74
C ASN A 275 11.83 24.46 7.23
N ALA A 276 10.57 24.63 7.52
CA ALA A 276 10.02 25.86 8.09
C ALA A 276 9.01 25.56 9.21
N GLY A 277 8.65 26.58 9.98
CA GLY A 277 7.68 26.44 11.07
C GLY A 277 8.10 25.41 12.11
N VAL A 278 7.14 24.61 12.58
CA VAL A 278 7.34 23.57 13.59
C VAL A 278 7.60 22.18 13.01
N SER A 279 7.58 22.04 11.67
CA SER A 279 7.83 20.78 10.98
C SER A 279 9.13 20.12 11.46
N ASN A 280 9.11 18.80 11.59
CA ASN A 280 10.31 18.03 11.90
C ASN A 280 11.16 17.68 10.66
N THR A 281 10.62 17.91 9.46
CA THR A 281 11.26 17.54 8.20
C THR A 281 11.10 18.63 7.13
N PHE A 282 11.25 18.32 5.86
CA PHE A 282 11.33 19.24 4.74
C PHE A 282 9.95 19.51 4.12
N GLY A 283 9.86 20.53 3.25
CA GLY A 283 8.66 20.85 2.49
C GLY A 283 8.75 20.47 1.02
N ILE A 284 7.71 20.80 0.25
CA ILE A 284 7.58 20.55 -1.20
C ILE A 284 7.00 21.82 -1.85
N GLY A 285 7.42 22.13 -3.07
CA GLY A 285 6.94 23.30 -3.81
C GLY A 285 7.84 24.52 -3.65
N ASN A 286 7.38 25.57 -2.95
CA ASN A 286 8.14 26.77 -2.58
C ASN A 286 8.63 27.60 -3.78
N VAL A 287 7.72 28.04 -4.66
CA VAL A 287 8.02 28.99 -5.72
C VAL A 287 7.13 30.22 -5.54
N GLU A 288 7.53 31.11 -4.63
CA GLU A 288 6.77 32.27 -4.18
C GLU A 288 6.40 33.21 -5.36
N GLU A 289 7.28 33.32 -6.36
CA GLU A 289 7.06 34.15 -7.55
C GLU A 289 5.75 33.83 -8.27
N PHE A 290 5.28 32.57 -8.17
CA PHE A 290 4.05 32.08 -8.79
C PHE A 290 2.99 31.65 -7.78
N GLY A 291 3.19 31.94 -6.50
CA GLY A 291 2.26 31.63 -5.43
C GLY A 291 2.24 30.14 -5.02
N ILE A 292 3.24 29.34 -5.45
CA ILE A 292 3.34 27.95 -5.01
C ILE A 292 3.90 27.90 -3.59
N PRO A 293 3.12 27.42 -2.58
CA PRO A 293 3.56 27.44 -1.19
C PRO A 293 4.64 26.38 -0.91
N ASN A 294 5.35 26.54 0.21
CA ASN A 294 6.16 25.50 0.79
C ASN A 294 5.24 24.56 1.61
N MET A 295 4.78 23.47 0.98
CA MET A 295 3.91 22.48 1.60
C MET A 295 4.72 21.64 2.58
N LEU A 296 4.60 21.94 3.88
CA LEU A 296 5.40 21.29 4.93
C LEU A 296 4.95 19.86 5.16
N THR A 297 5.92 18.97 5.36
CA THR A 297 5.68 17.56 5.67
C THR A 297 5.91 17.27 7.15
N ALA A 298 5.17 16.33 7.72
CA ALA A 298 5.40 15.80 9.06
C ALA A 298 5.52 14.29 9.03
N ASP A 299 6.58 13.75 9.65
CA ASP A 299 6.71 12.30 9.83
C ASP A 299 5.94 11.82 11.07
N GLY A 300 5.73 10.52 11.18
CA GLY A 300 5.19 9.84 12.36
C GLY A 300 3.89 9.09 12.12
N PRO A 301 3.93 7.82 11.65
CA PRO A 301 2.73 6.98 11.49
C PRO A 301 1.94 6.72 12.77
N ALA A 302 2.59 6.85 13.95
CA ALA A 302 1.95 6.75 15.26
C ALA A 302 1.77 8.12 15.95
N GLY A 303 1.57 9.19 15.16
CA GLY A 303 1.35 10.56 15.64
C GLY A 303 2.30 11.56 14.99
N ILE A 304 1.83 12.78 14.79
CA ILE A 304 2.59 13.85 14.15
C ILE A 304 3.85 14.16 14.96
N ARG A 305 5.02 14.15 14.32
CA ARG A 305 6.29 14.49 14.96
C ARG A 305 6.59 15.97 14.80
N ILE A 306 6.64 16.68 15.92
CA ILE A 306 7.10 18.07 16.02
C ILE A 306 8.39 18.11 16.83
N LYS A 307 9.35 18.96 16.46
CA LYS A 307 10.59 19.08 17.21
C LYS A 307 10.34 19.61 18.62
N PRO A 308 10.92 19.02 19.67
CA PRO A 308 10.68 19.39 21.08
C PRO A 308 10.94 20.87 21.38
N LYS A 309 11.85 21.53 20.64
CA LYS A 309 12.16 22.95 20.79
C LYS A 309 10.97 23.90 20.59
N HIS A 310 9.91 23.42 19.96
CA HIS A 310 8.71 24.22 19.69
C HIS A 310 7.65 24.13 20.79
N ASN A 311 7.84 23.25 21.80
CA ASN A 311 6.89 23.02 22.90
C ASN A 311 5.46 22.70 22.47
N VAL A 312 5.30 22.06 21.32
CA VAL A 312 4.01 21.56 20.83
C VAL A 312 3.93 20.08 21.14
N LEU A 313 2.89 19.69 21.86
CA LEU A 313 2.59 18.30 22.18
C LEU A 313 1.55 17.78 21.18
N THR A 314 1.80 16.60 20.66
CA THR A 314 0.89 15.88 19.76
C THR A 314 0.54 14.52 20.34
N THR A 315 -0.59 13.96 19.93
CA THR A 315 -1.05 12.66 20.43
C THR A 315 -0.14 11.53 19.95
N CYS A 316 0.28 10.67 20.87
CA CYS A 316 0.92 9.39 20.55
C CYS A 316 -0.17 8.34 20.37
N TRP A 317 -0.43 7.99 19.12
CA TRP A 317 -1.41 6.97 18.74
C TRP A 317 -0.82 5.56 18.90
N PRO A 318 -1.68 4.54 19.08
CA PRO A 318 -1.24 3.15 18.95
C PRO A 318 -0.53 2.90 17.63
N CYS A 319 0.52 2.05 17.64
CA CYS A 319 1.27 1.72 16.43
C CYS A 319 0.35 1.04 15.38
N SER A 320 0.78 1.07 14.12
CA SER A 320 -0.06 0.61 13.00
C SER A 320 -0.48 -0.86 13.13
N THR A 321 0.42 -1.74 13.61
CA THR A 321 0.08 -3.15 13.90
C THR A 321 -1.08 -3.27 14.90
N LEU A 322 -1.10 -2.41 15.95
CA LEU A 322 -2.19 -2.42 16.92
C LEU A 322 -3.49 -1.83 16.34
N GLN A 323 -3.38 -0.84 15.45
CA GLN A 323 -4.54 -0.32 14.73
C GLN A 323 -5.17 -1.42 13.85
N ALA A 324 -4.36 -2.20 13.10
CA ALA A 324 -4.82 -3.34 12.32
C ALA A 324 -5.45 -4.43 13.21
N ALA A 325 -4.89 -4.69 14.39
CA ALA A 325 -5.42 -5.65 15.36
C ALA A 325 -6.83 -5.29 15.87
N THR A 326 -7.27 -4.06 15.67
CA THR A 326 -8.67 -3.69 15.98
C THR A 326 -9.67 -4.30 15.01
N PHE A 327 -9.30 -4.58 13.75
CA PHE A 327 -10.20 -4.92 12.64
C PHE A 327 -11.38 -3.95 12.54
N ASN A 328 -11.13 -2.67 12.82
CA ASN A 328 -12.15 -1.62 12.94
C ASN A 328 -11.76 -0.40 12.12
N THR A 329 -12.00 -0.47 10.82
CA THR A 329 -11.67 0.62 9.88
C THR A 329 -12.33 1.96 10.22
N PRO A 330 -13.60 2.03 10.70
CA PRO A 330 -14.18 3.29 11.17
C PRO A 330 -13.38 3.95 12.32
N LEU A 331 -12.90 3.16 13.28
CA LEU A 331 -12.08 3.69 14.39
C LEU A 331 -10.73 4.22 13.89
N VAL A 332 -10.09 3.51 12.96
CA VAL A 332 -8.82 3.96 12.36
C VAL A 332 -9.01 5.26 11.59
N GLU A 333 -10.12 5.40 10.86
CA GLU A 333 -10.48 6.61 10.12
C GLU A 333 -10.68 7.79 11.08
N GLU A 334 -11.40 7.60 12.20
CA GLU A 334 -11.59 8.61 13.24
C GLU A 334 -10.27 9.04 13.90
N CYS A 335 -9.42 8.09 14.28
CA CYS A 335 -8.10 8.37 14.85
C CYS A 335 -7.22 9.17 13.88
N ALA A 336 -7.24 8.83 12.60
CA ALA A 336 -6.47 9.52 11.56
C ALA A 336 -7.01 10.95 11.32
N GLU A 337 -8.32 11.16 11.36
CA GLU A 337 -8.95 12.49 11.26
C GLU A 337 -8.51 13.39 12.41
N ILE A 338 -8.49 12.88 13.65
CA ILE A 338 -8.02 13.63 14.82
C ILE A 338 -6.53 13.98 14.70
N GLY A 339 -5.68 13.00 14.29
CA GLY A 339 -4.28 13.27 14.06
C GLY A 339 -4.02 14.29 12.94
N ALA A 340 -4.84 14.27 11.89
CA ALA A 340 -4.77 15.25 10.82
C ALA A 340 -5.21 16.65 11.26
N THR A 341 -6.14 16.76 12.23
CA THR A 341 -6.47 18.05 12.86
C THR A 341 -5.23 18.65 13.54
N GLU A 342 -4.46 17.85 14.27
CA GLU A 342 -3.20 18.29 14.87
C GLU A 342 -2.18 18.76 13.81
N ALA A 343 -2.14 18.09 12.63
CA ALA A 343 -1.30 18.51 11.52
C ALA A 343 -1.74 19.86 10.95
N GLU A 344 -3.03 20.03 10.68
CA GLU A 344 -3.64 21.23 10.14
C GLU A 344 -3.42 22.45 11.08
N GLU A 345 -3.67 22.29 12.39
CA GLU A 345 -3.43 23.32 13.41
C GLU A 345 -1.97 23.79 13.50
N ASN A 346 -1.04 22.94 13.05
CA ASN A 346 0.39 23.24 13.04
C ASN A 346 0.94 23.55 11.62
N ASN A 347 0.07 23.85 10.67
CA ASN A 347 0.40 24.17 9.27
C ASN A 347 1.22 23.08 8.56
N MET A 348 0.96 21.81 8.85
CA MET A 348 1.52 20.66 8.15
C MET A 348 0.56 20.24 7.03
N ALA A 349 0.95 20.48 5.80
CA ALA A 349 0.15 20.14 4.62
C ALA A 349 0.15 18.62 4.34
N ILE A 350 1.24 17.92 4.65
CA ILE A 350 1.45 16.53 4.25
C ILE A 350 1.87 15.69 5.46
N TRP A 351 1.10 14.65 5.75
CA TRP A 351 1.46 13.64 6.76
C TRP A 351 2.09 12.43 6.09
N LEU A 352 3.35 12.12 6.46
CA LEU A 352 4.12 11.00 5.91
C LEU A 352 3.69 9.67 6.55
N ALA A 353 2.43 9.33 6.35
CA ALA A 353 1.73 8.15 6.88
C ALA A 353 0.56 7.78 5.93
N PRO A 354 0.08 6.52 5.96
CA PRO A 354 0.49 5.41 6.82
C PRO A 354 1.71 4.64 6.28
N GLY A 355 2.42 3.93 7.17
CA GLY A 355 3.30 2.83 6.78
C GLY A 355 2.47 1.58 6.50
N MET A 356 2.73 0.84 5.39
CA MET A 356 1.85 -0.26 5.00
C MET A 356 2.53 -1.41 4.25
N ASN A 357 3.83 -1.61 4.45
CA ASN A 357 4.49 -2.79 3.92
C ASN A 357 4.00 -4.07 4.61
N ILE A 358 4.09 -5.18 3.92
CA ILE A 358 3.66 -6.48 4.44
C ILE A 358 4.64 -7.00 5.51
N HIS A 359 4.13 -7.59 6.59
CA HIS A 359 4.91 -8.32 7.57
C HIS A 359 5.36 -9.68 7.00
N ARG A 360 6.37 -9.64 6.13
CA ARG A 360 6.93 -10.84 5.49
C ARG A 360 7.63 -11.76 6.50
N THR A 361 8.23 -11.14 7.51
CA THR A 361 9.05 -11.80 8.53
C THR A 361 8.93 -11.05 9.85
N PRO A 362 8.95 -11.73 11.01
CA PRO A 362 8.96 -11.05 12.30
C PRO A 362 10.24 -10.24 12.56
N MET A 363 11.30 -10.45 11.76
CA MET A 363 12.60 -9.80 11.93
C MET A 363 12.72 -8.43 11.25
N CYS A 364 11.72 -7.97 10.51
CA CYS A 364 11.74 -6.61 9.96
C CYS A 364 11.54 -5.58 11.06
N GLY A 365 12.54 -4.72 11.29
CA GLY A 365 12.56 -3.76 12.40
C GLY A 365 11.49 -2.66 12.33
N ARG A 366 10.76 -2.53 11.21
CA ARG A 366 9.68 -1.55 11.02
C ARG A 366 8.29 -2.16 11.02
N ASN A 367 8.11 -3.45 11.33
CA ASN A 367 6.79 -4.07 11.38
C ASN A 367 5.82 -3.32 12.30
N PHE A 368 6.30 -2.74 13.41
CA PHE A 368 5.46 -1.98 14.34
C PHE A 368 4.70 -0.82 13.68
N GLU A 369 5.26 -0.20 12.64
CA GLU A 369 4.60 0.89 11.90
C GLU A 369 3.86 0.44 10.64
N TYR A 370 3.86 -0.87 10.35
CA TYR A 370 3.09 -1.51 9.30
C TYR A 370 1.89 -2.25 9.88
N TYR A 371 0.95 -2.69 9.05
CA TYR A 371 -0.33 -3.19 9.53
C TYR A 371 -0.35 -4.69 9.77
N SER A 372 0.03 -5.52 8.79
CA SER A 372 -0.25 -6.95 8.81
C SER A 372 0.59 -7.74 7.80
N GLU A 373 0.63 -9.07 7.99
CA GLU A 373 1.05 -10.04 6.98
C GLU A 373 0.03 -10.19 5.83
N ASP A 374 -1.22 -9.77 6.06
CA ASP A 374 -2.30 -9.87 5.10
C ASP A 374 -2.48 -8.59 4.27
N PRO A 375 -2.42 -8.67 2.92
CA PRO A 375 -2.52 -7.49 2.07
C PRO A 375 -3.92 -6.87 2.03
N TYR A 376 -5.01 -7.66 2.26
CA TYR A 376 -6.36 -7.14 2.29
C TYR A 376 -6.62 -6.33 3.56
N LEU A 377 -6.27 -6.88 4.73
CA LEU A 377 -6.34 -6.16 6.01
C LEU A 377 -5.48 -4.89 5.98
N THR A 378 -4.25 -5.00 5.45
CA THR A 378 -3.34 -3.87 5.28
C THR A 378 -3.96 -2.78 4.41
N GLY A 379 -4.47 -3.14 3.23
CA GLY A 379 -5.06 -2.19 2.29
C GLY A 379 -6.30 -1.48 2.84
N LYS A 380 -7.24 -2.23 3.44
CA LYS A 380 -8.47 -1.66 4.02
C LYS A 380 -8.20 -0.76 5.23
N THR A 381 -7.23 -1.14 6.08
CA THR A 381 -6.81 -0.32 7.23
C THR A 381 -6.10 0.96 6.77
N ALA A 382 -5.19 0.85 5.79
CA ALA A 382 -4.51 2.00 5.19
C ALA A 382 -5.51 2.95 4.51
N SER A 383 -6.49 2.42 3.77
CA SER A 383 -7.54 3.22 3.12
C SER A 383 -8.35 4.03 4.14
N ALA A 384 -8.68 3.44 5.28
CA ALA A 384 -9.37 4.14 6.36
C ALA A 384 -8.51 5.28 6.94
N PHE A 385 -7.23 5.01 7.19
CA PHE A 385 -6.29 6.03 7.66
C PHE A 385 -6.17 7.19 6.65
N ILE A 386 -6.03 6.90 5.36
CA ILE A 386 -5.92 7.90 4.30
C ILE A 386 -7.19 8.75 4.21
N ARG A 387 -8.38 8.13 4.21
CA ARG A 387 -9.65 8.87 4.21
C ARG A 387 -9.78 9.77 5.43
N GLY A 388 -9.48 9.27 6.63
CA GLY A 388 -9.51 10.06 7.86
C GLY A 388 -8.57 11.27 7.78
N THR A 389 -7.33 11.06 7.35
CA THR A 389 -6.36 12.15 7.16
C THR A 389 -6.85 13.19 6.16
N GLN A 390 -7.39 12.77 5.01
CA GLN A 390 -7.80 13.65 3.93
C GLN A 390 -9.18 14.31 4.14
N LYS A 391 -9.92 13.98 5.21
CA LYS A 391 -11.08 14.76 5.66
C LYS A 391 -10.69 16.14 6.19
N ARG A 392 -9.45 16.28 6.60
CA ARG A 392 -8.84 17.58 6.93
C ARG A 392 -8.05 18.04 5.71
N ASN A 393 -7.63 19.27 5.71
CA ASN A 393 -6.79 19.80 4.62
C ASN A 393 -5.33 19.31 4.73
N VAL A 394 -5.15 17.97 4.81
CA VAL A 394 -3.87 17.28 4.98
C VAL A 394 -3.77 16.12 4.00
N ALA A 395 -2.70 16.08 3.21
CA ALA A 395 -2.43 14.97 2.30
C ALA A 395 -1.81 13.78 3.05
N ALA A 396 -2.40 12.58 2.90
CA ALA A 396 -1.80 11.35 3.36
C ALA A 396 -0.74 10.82 2.38
N THR A 397 0.27 10.12 2.91
CA THR A 397 1.40 9.57 2.14
C THR A 397 1.63 8.11 2.49
N PRO A 398 0.89 7.14 1.89
CA PRO A 398 1.18 5.73 2.08
C PRO A 398 2.61 5.40 1.67
N LYS A 399 3.28 4.56 2.50
CA LYS A 399 4.70 4.24 2.37
C LYS A 399 5.01 2.83 2.89
N HIS A 400 6.09 2.20 2.44
CA HIS A 400 7.07 2.60 1.42
C HIS A 400 6.84 1.74 0.16
N PHE A 401 6.60 2.35 -0.95
CA PHE A 401 6.25 1.69 -2.20
C PHE A 401 7.52 1.27 -2.96
N CYS A 402 7.89 -0.03 -2.98
CA CYS A 402 7.33 -1.18 -2.28
C CYS A 402 8.44 -2.11 -1.74
N CYS A 403 8.05 -3.24 -1.12
CA CYS A 403 8.96 -4.32 -0.70
C CYS A 403 10.01 -3.94 0.34
N ASN A 404 9.76 -2.95 1.20
CA ASN A 404 10.64 -2.64 2.33
C ASN A 404 10.40 -3.61 3.50
N ASN A 405 10.89 -4.85 3.36
CA ASN A 405 10.65 -5.96 4.31
C ASN A 405 11.92 -6.37 5.08
N LYS A 406 13.03 -5.64 4.90
CA LYS A 406 14.29 -5.84 5.60
C LYS A 406 14.96 -4.49 5.85
N GLU A 407 15.18 -4.13 7.13
CA GLU A 407 15.77 -2.85 7.50
C GLU A 407 17.31 -2.88 7.45
N PHE A 408 17.90 -4.06 7.65
CA PHE A 408 19.34 -4.20 7.56
C PHE A 408 19.80 -3.93 6.13
N ASP A 409 20.66 -2.94 5.99
CA ASP A 409 21.20 -2.43 4.71
C ASP A 409 20.12 -2.06 3.66
N ARG A 410 18.98 -1.55 4.11
CA ARG A 410 17.78 -1.27 3.31
C ARG A 410 18.03 -0.40 2.08
N MET A 411 19.07 0.46 2.10
CA MET A 411 19.40 1.35 0.98
C MET A 411 20.06 0.62 -0.21
N PHE A 412 20.59 -0.59 0.00
CA PHE A 412 21.31 -1.37 -0.99
C PHE A 412 20.77 -2.79 -1.15
N CYS A 413 19.88 -3.21 -0.26
CA CYS A 413 19.27 -4.53 -0.31
C CYS A 413 18.35 -4.66 -1.53
N ASN A 414 18.59 -5.67 -2.35
CA ASN A 414 17.75 -6.05 -3.49
C ASN A 414 16.71 -7.09 -3.04
N SER A 415 15.43 -6.70 -3.06
CA SER A 415 14.29 -7.59 -2.85
C SER A 415 13.96 -8.28 -4.17
N ILE A 416 14.19 -9.58 -4.25
CA ILE A 416 14.07 -10.38 -5.48
C ILE A 416 12.85 -11.28 -5.35
N LEU A 417 11.83 -11.06 -6.19
CA LEU A 417 10.54 -11.74 -6.10
C LEU A 417 9.85 -11.89 -7.45
N SER A 418 8.97 -12.88 -7.59
CA SER A 418 8.16 -13.07 -8.77
C SER A 418 7.20 -11.89 -9.00
N GLU A 419 6.79 -11.66 -10.24
CA GLU A 419 5.74 -10.67 -10.53
C GLU A 419 4.42 -11.05 -9.85
N ARG A 420 4.13 -12.35 -9.71
CA ARG A 420 2.95 -12.85 -9.00
C ARG A 420 2.97 -12.44 -7.52
N ALA A 421 4.04 -12.74 -6.79
CA ALA A 421 4.18 -12.34 -5.39
C ALA A 421 4.12 -10.81 -5.24
N LEU A 422 4.78 -10.08 -6.13
CA LEU A 422 4.74 -8.62 -6.15
C LEU A 422 3.31 -8.12 -6.23
N ARG A 423 2.49 -8.62 -7.16
CA ARG A 423 1.12 -8.16 -7.42
C ARG A 423 0.10 -8.65 -6.40
N GLU A 424 0.18 -9.93 -5.97
CA GLU A 424 -0.82 -10.52 -5.07
C GLU A 424 -0.58 -10.18 -3.59
N ILE A 425 0.67 -9.90 -3.20
CA ILE A 425 1.05 -9.68 -1.79
C ILE A 425 1.56 -8.25 -1.56
N TYR A 426 2.68 -7.86 -2.21
CA TYR A 426 3.41 -6.65 -1.80
C TYR A 426 2.84 -5.35 -2.38
N LEU A 427 2.17 -5.40 -3.51
CA LEU A 427 1.47 -4.27 -4.12
C LEU A 427 -0.02 -4.24 -3.81
N LYS A 428 -0.64 -5.38 -3.46
CA LYS A 428 -2.10 -5.49 -3.30
C LYS A 428 -2.65 -4.51 -2.26
N GLY A 429 -1.97 -4.32 -1.14
CA GLY A 429 -2.38 -3.33 -0.14
C GLY A 429 -2.37 -1.90 -0.68
N PHE A 430 -1.33 -1.53 -1.46
CA PHE A 430 -1.23 -0.22 -2.10
C PHE A 430 -2.29 -0.04 -3.19
N GLU A 431 -2.56 -1.07 -3.99
CA GLU A 431 -3.62 -1.07 -5.00
C GLU A 431 -4.99 -0.76 -4.36
N ILE A 432 -5.32 -1.47 -3.27
CA ILE A 432 -6.54 -1.22 -2.49
C ILE A 432 -6.58 0.23 -1.97
N ALA A 433 -5.47 0.71 -1.41
CA ALA A 433 -5.39 2.07 -0.89
C ALA A 433 -5.60 3.13 -1.97
N VAL A 434 -5.04 2.94 -3.17
CA VAL A 434 -5.24 3.84 -4.31
C VAL A 434 -6.70 3.86 -4.74
N TYR A 435 -7.32 2.70 -4.95
CA TYR A 435 -8.71 2.63 -5.42
C TYR A 435 -9.73 3.08 -4.38
N ASP A 436 -9.54 2.72 -3.10
CA ASP A 436 -10.52 3.00 -2.04
C ASP A 436 -10.42 4.40 -1.45
N SER A 437 -9.27 5.09 -1.58
CA SER A 437 -9.02 6.32 -0.84
C SER A 437 -8.28 7.43 -1.60
N ASN A 438 -7.79 7.16 -2.80
CA ASN A 438 -7.08 8.13 -3.65
C ASN A 438 -6.09 9.02 -2.86
N PRO A 439 -4.97 8.47 -2.33
CA PRO A 439 -4.01 9.24 -1.55
C PRO A 439 -3.39 10.38 -2.39
N ARG A 440 -3.25 11.57 -1.81
CA ARG A 440 -2.69 12.72 -2.52
C ARG A 440 -1.19 12.64 -2.73
N CYS A 441 -0.49 11.91 -1.85
CA CYS A 441 0.93 11.65 -1.96
C CYS A 441 1.20 10.14 -1.83
N LEU A 442 2.36 9.70 -2.30
CA LEU A 442 2.90 8.35 -2.10
C LEU A 442 4.43 8.43 -1.99
N MET A 443 5.02 7.62 -1.10
CA MET A 443 6.47 7.59 -0.92
C MET A 443 7.05 6.26 -1.39
N THR A 444 8.05 6.32 -2.28
CA THR A 444 8.80 5.13 -2.71
C THR A 444 9.73 4.63 -1.63
N SER A 445 10.06 3.34 -1.66
CA SER A 445 10.97 2.71 -0.69
C SER A 445 12.46 2.94 -1.03
N TYR A 446 13.33 2.66 -0.05
CA TYR A 446 14.78 2.74 -0.22
C TYR A 446 15.36 1.61 -1.08
N ASN A 447 14.79 0.42 -0.95
CA ASN A 447 15.37 -0.81 -1.47
C ASN A 447 15.42 -0.85 -2.99
N ILE A 448 16.26 -1.75 -3.47
CA ILE A 448 16.24 -2.23 -4.84
C ILE A 448 15.18 -3.33 -4.92
N MET A 449 14.46 -3.41 -6.02
CA MET A 449 13.46 -4.43 -6.28
C MET A 449 13.68 -4.98 -7.69
N ASN A 450 13.97 -6.29 -7.78
CA ASN A 450 14.29 -6.94 -9.04
C ASN A 450 15.33 -6.12 -9.86
N GLU A 451 16.48 -5.80 -9.21
CA GLU A 451 17.66 -5.10 -9.73
C GLU A 451 17.48 -3.60 -10.05
N GLU A 452 16.27 -3.05 -9.94
CA GLU A 452 16.03 -1.62 -10.10
C GLU A 452 15.63 -0.97 -8.77
N ARG A 453 16.20 0.17 -8.45
CA ARG A 453 15.81 0.92 -7.25
C ARG A 453 14.35 1.35 -7.37
N ALA A 454 13.54 1.13 -6.32
CA ALA A 454 12.10 1.40 -6.36
C ALA A 454 11.78 2.82 -6.87
N ALA A 455 12.53 3.84 -6.43
CA ALA A 455 12.35 5.23 -6.87
C ALA A 455 12.78 5.48 -8.33
N GLU A 456 13.58 4.61 -8.94
CA GLU A 456 14.06 4.69 -10.33
C GLU A 456 13.35 3.71 -11.27
N ASN A 457 12.40 2.91 -10.77
CA ASN A 457 11.74 1.85 -11.52
C ASN A 457 10.49 2.38 -12.25
N SER A 458 10.62 2.62 -13.55
CA SER A 458 9.52 3.14 -14.38
C SER A 458 8.40 2.11 -14.58
N SER A 459 8.71 0.82 -14.62
CA SER A 459 7.70 -0.25 -14.68
C SER A 459 6.80 -0.23 -13.45
N LEU A 460 7.39 0.03 -12.27
CA LEU A 460 6.66 0.15 -11.01
C LEU A 460 5.84 1.45 -10.93
N ILE A 461 6.47 2.61 -11.19
CA ILE A 461 5.84 3.92 -10.94
C ILE A 461 4.96 4.33 -12.13
N THR A 462 5.55 4.47 -13.32
CA THR A 462 4.79 4.89 -14.50
C THR A 462 3.90 3.77 -15.03
N GLY A 463 4.40 2.52 -15.05
CA GLY A 463 3.65 1.38 -15.57
C GLY A 463 2.52 0.95 -14.66
N ILE A 464 2.82 0.47 -13.46
CA ILE A 464 1.81 -0.10 -12.55
C ILE A 464 1.03 1.01 -11.85
N LEU A 465 1.72 1.87 -11.08
CA LEU A 465 1.03 2.85 -10.22
C LEU A 465 0.21 3.86 -11.04
N ARG A 466 0.81 4.51 -12.03
CA ARG A 466 0.10 5.52 -12.84
C ARG A 466 -0.70 4.89 -13.98
N GLY A 467 -0.12 3.96 -14.73
CA GLY A 467 -0.75 3.39 -15.93
C GLY A 467 -1.87 2.41 -15.62
N GLU A 468 -1.62 1.40 -14.78
CA GLU A 468 -2.61 0.36 -14.49
C GLU A 468 -3.64 0.76 -13.43
N TRP A 469 -3.23 1.52 -12.40
CA TRP A 469 -4.11 1.95 -11.30
C TRP A 469 -4.68 3.36 -11.49
N GLY A 470 -4.16 4.15 -12.44
CA GLY A 470 -4.65 5.50 -12.71
C GLY A 470 -4.29 6.52 -11.63
N TYR A 471 -3.24 6.28 -10.85
CA TYR A 471 -2.82 7.19 -9.79
C TYR A 471 -2.30 8.51 -10.36
N ASP A 472 -2.89 9.61 -9.94
CA ASP A 472 -2.60 10.98 -10.37
C ASP A 472 -1.99 11.87 -9.28
N GLY A 473 -1.76 11.32 -8.08
CA GLY A 473 -1.14 12.03 -6.97
C GLY A 473 0.38 12.19 -7.11
N LEU A 474 0.97 12.90 -6.14
CA LEU A 474 2.41 13.14 -6.07
C LEU A 474 3.16 11.89 -5.60
N VAL A 475 4.26 11.56 -6.26
CA VAL A 475 5.20 10.53 -5.84
C VAL A 475 6.49 11.16 -5.34
N MET A 476 6.83 10.96 -4.07
CA MET A 476 8.09 11.40 -3.48
C MET A 476 9.01 10.23 -3.18
N THR A 477 10.32 10.48 -3.12
CA THR A 477 11.27 9.47 -2.65
C THR A 477 11.35 9.46 -1.12
N ASP A 478 11.77 8.34 -0.53
CA ASP A 478 12.18 8.34 0.87
C ASP A 478 13.48 9.16 1.06
N TRP A 479 13.76 9.61 2.30
CA TRP A 479 14.81 10.57 2.65
C TRP A 479 16.22 10.03 2.41
N HIS A 480 17.05 10.84 1.72
CA HIS A 480 18.44 10.49 1.43
C HIS A 480 18.62 9.16 0.67
N ASN A 481 17.61 8.74 -0.11
CA ASN A 481 17.78 7.54 -0.93
C ASN A 481 19.00 7.68 -1.85
N ARG A 482 19.56 6.54 -2.30
CA ARG A 482 20.78 6.48 -3.12
C ARG A 482 20.52 6.53 -4.62
N GLY A 483 19.30 6.83 -5.04
CA GLY A 483 18.92 6.96 -6.45
C GLY A 483 19.54 8.19 -7.11
N ARG A 484 19.65 8.12 -8.42
CA ARG A 484 20.07 9.25 -9.27
C ARG A 484 18.86 10.10 -9.61
N HIS A 485 18.88 11.37 -9.25
CA HIS A 485 17.72 12.28 -9.37
C HIS A 485 17.12 12.32 -10.79
N ASN A 486 17.96 12.33 -11.85
CA ASN A 486 17.47 12.29 -13.22
C ASN A 486 16.74 10.98 -13.58
N ARG A 487 17.15 9.84 -13.00
CA ARG A 487 16.48 8.56 -13.21
C ARG A 487 15.17 8.50 -12.45
N GLU A 488 15.14 9.03 -11.22
CA GLU A 488 13.93 9.11 -10.41
C GLU A 488 12.84 9.91 -11.12
N VAL A 489 13.16 11.10 -11.62
CA VAL A 489 12.22 11.93 -12.41
C VAL A 489 11.75 11.18 -13.67
N LYS A 490 12.66 10.54 -14.41
CA LYS A 490 12.33 9.74 -15.60
C LYS A 490 11.49 8.50 -15.29
N ALA A 491 11.58 7.97 -14.08
CA ALA A 491 10.73 6.86 -13.65
C ALA A 491 9.33 7.28 -13.22
N GLY A 492 9.07 8.60 -13.04
CA GLY A 492 7.79 9.14 -12.59
C GLY A 492 7.74 9.50 -11.11
N SER A 493 8.89 9.52 -10.39
CA SER A 493 9.01 10.15 -9.08
C SER A 493 9.05 11.67 -9.26
N ASP A 494 8.18 12.41 -8.57
CA ASP A 494 8.04 13.85 -8.78
C ASP A 494 8.99 14.67 -7.92
N VAL A 495 9.31 14.19 -6.70
CA VAL A 495 10.15 14.94 -5.75
C VAL A 495 11.19 14.04 -5.10
N LYS A 496 12.45 14.46 -5.17
CA LYS A 496 13.53 13.84 -4.40
C LYS A 496 13.65 14.47 -3.02
N MET A 497 13.49 13.65 -1.96
CA MET A 497 13.57 14.10 -0.58
C MET A 497 14.91 13.71 0.08
N PRO A 498 15.42 14.48 1.06
CA PRO A 498 14.88 15.74 1.58
C PRO A 498 15.25 16.95 0.70
N GLU A 499 16.28 16.82 -0.13
CA GLU A 499 16.80 17.86 -1.01
C GLU A 499 17.04 17.31 -2.41
N GLY A 500 16.71 18.11 -3.40
CA GLY A 500 17.00 17.78 -4.79
C GLY A 500 18.51 17.79 -5.05
N LEU A 501 18.91 17.14 -6.15
CA LEU A 501 20.27 17.16 -6.67
C LEU A 501 20.28 17.79 -8.06
N PRO A 502 20.11 19.14 -8.21
CA PRO A 502 19.96 19.81 -9.51
C PRO A 502 21.09 19.51 -10.49
N ARG A 503 22.32 19.28 -9.98
CA ARG A 503 23.48 18.93 -10.83
C ARG A 503 23.37 17.55 -11.49
N GLN A 504 22.51 16.68 -10.99
CA GLN A 504 22.22 15.37 -11.59
C GLN A 504 21.08 15.43 -12.60
N LEU A 505 20.28 16.49 -12.57
CA LEU A 505 19.19 16.69 -13.53
C LEU A 505 19.79 17.20 -14.85
N GLY A 506 19.38 16.55 -15.94
CA GLY A 506 19.65 17.04 -17.28
C GLY A 506 18.68 18.14 -17.71
N ASP A 507 18.57 18.35 -19.01
CA ASP A 507 17.67 19.32 -19.63
C ASP A 507 16.45 18.63 -20.26
N ASP A 508 16.00 17.50 -19.68
CA ASP A 508 14.77 16.80 -20.06
C ASP A 508 13.56 17.58 -19.52
N VAL A 509 13.20 18.63 -20.26
CA VAL A 509 12.16 19.58 -19.84
C VAL A 509 10.80 18.91 -19.73
N ASP A 510 10.49 17.92 -20.56
CA ASP A 510 9.20 17.24 -20.54
C ASP A 510 9.03 16.44 -19.24
N ALA A 511 10.05 15.69 -18.83
CA ALA A 511 10.02 14.95 -17.56
C ALA A 511 9.95 15.90 -16.35
N LEU A 512 10.70 17.01 -16.36
CA LEU A 512 10.68 18.01 -15.29
C LEU A 512 9.32 18.73 -15.21
N ARG A 513 8.67 19.04 -16.33
CA ARG A 513 7.33 19.65 -16.36
C ARG A 513 6.27 18.68 -15.87
N ALA A 514 6.36 17.39 -16.25
CA ALA A 514 5.44 16.39 -15.76
C ALA A 514 5.49 16.26 -14.23
N ALA A 515 6.69 16.24 -13.65
CA ALA A 515 6.88 16.23 -12.19
C ALA A 515 6.38 17.55 -11.54
N ALA A 516 6.73 18.71 -12.10
CA ALA A 516 6.26 20.00 -11.60
C ALA A 516 4.72 20.14 -11.67
N LEU A 517 4.08 19.57 -12.70
CA LEU A 517 2.63 19.54 -12.82
C LEU A 517 1.97 18.81 -11.65
N ASN A 518 2.51 17.66 -11.23
CA ASN A 518 1.99 16.93 -10.08
C ASN A 518 2.18 17.70 -8.77
N ILE A 519 3.26 18.47 -8.64
CA ILE A 519 3.49 19.38 -7.49
C ILE A 519 2.46 20.51 -7.48
N VAL A 520 2.19 21.11 -8.65
CA VAL A 520 1.16 22.16 -8.80
C VAL A 520 -0.23 21.62 -8.49
N LYS A 521 -0.57 20.42 -8.98
CA LYS A 521 -1.85 19.76 -8.65
C LYS A 521 -1.99 19.50 -7.15
N LEU A 522 -0.91 19.11 -6.47
CA LEU A 522 -0.92 18.96 -5.02
C LEU A 522 -1.12 20.33 -4.32
N ALA A 523 -0.45 21.38 -4.77
CA ALA A 523 -0.62 22.72 -4.22
C ALA A 523 -2.07 23.22 -4.36
N LEU A 524 -2.71 22.96 -5.50
CA LEU A 524 -4.12 23.27 -5.74
C LEU A 524 -5.11 22.52 -4.83
N TYR A 525 -4.71 21.38 -4.27
CA TYR A 525 -5.54 20.68 -3.29
C TYR A 525 -5.69 21.46 -1.99
N PHE A 526 -4.75 22.34 -1.67
CA PHE A 526 -4.73 23.16 -0.45
C PHE A 526 -5.30 24.58 -0.65
N GLU A 527 -5.53 25.04 -1.89
CA GLU A 527 -6.21 26.30 -2.20
C GLU A 527 -7.73 26.23 -1.96
#